data_1073676fa26fdf0b5d78340a031d1416
#
_entry.id   1073676fa26fdf0b5d78340a031d1416
#
_cell.length_a   1.000
_cell.length_b   1.000
_cell.length_c   1.000
_cell.angle_alpha   90.00
_cell.angle_beta   90.00
_cell.angle_gamma   90.00
#
_symmetry.space_group_name_H-M   'P 1'
#
loop_
_entity.id
_entity.type
_entity.pdbx_description
1 polymer ?
#
loop_
_entity_poly.entity_id
_entity_poly.type
_entity_poly.pdbx_seq_one_letter_code
_entity_poly.pdbx_strand_id
1 'polypeptide(L)'
;FKKAKRIIANGAKKIIIGTAASEKLLSQLPKDKILVAIDSNKGKVVTEGWTKYTGITPEDYVKRFDDLCHGYLYTIVEKEGMMGGTDLEAIKKIRKLTKKELVAAGGISSIDEIKELEKNNISSQLGMCIYTNAVKLEDAFCAMLDFEKQNNLIPTIVQDAKSKQVLMLAYSNKDAVMKTLKDGLATYFSRSRNELWTKGLTSGNNQELV
;
A
#
# COMPACT_ATOMS: atom_id res chain seq x y z
N PHE A 1 -7.28 4.55 24.65
CA PHE A 1 -7.11 5.99 24.48
C PHE A 1 -5.68 6.46 24.76
N LYS A 2 -5.16 6.32 26.02
CA LYS A 2 -3.80 6.77 26.40
C LYS A 2 -2.71 6.20 25.49
N LYS A 3 -2.76 4.89 25.16
CA LYS A 3 -1.80 4.23 24.28
C LYS A 3 -1.81 4.84 22.86
N ALA A 4 -3.00 5.06 22.28
CA ALA A 4 -3.13 5.67 20.95
C ALA A 4 -2.52 7.08 20.89
N LYS A 5 -2.86 7.95 21.86
CA LYS A 5 -2.27 9.30 21.95
C LYS A 5 -0.75 9.28 22.08
N ARG A 6 -0.19 8.37 22.89
CA ARG A 6 1.25 8.23 23.05
C ARG A 6 1.94 7.82 21.75
N ILE A 7 1.37 6.87 21.00
CA ILE A 7 1.93 6.42 19.71
C ILE A 7 1.93 7.56 18.69
N ILE A 8 0.85 8.32 18.61
CA ILE A 8 0.74 9.49 17.72
C ILE A 8 1.75 10.57 18.14
N ALA A 9 1.88 10.85 19.44
CA ALA A 9 2.85 11.84 19.95
C ALA A 9 4.31 11.44 19.68
N ASN A 10 4.60 10.14 19.59
CA ASN A 10 5.92 9.61 19.25
C ASN A 10 6.18 9.59 17.72
N GLY A 11 5.36 10.26 16.92
CA GLY A 11 5.61 10.47 15.50
C GLY A 11 4.92 9.50 14.55
N ALA A 12 4.04 8.61 15.01
CA ALA A 12 3.26 7.78 14.10
C ALA A 12 2.38 8.66 13.19
N LYS A 13 2.51 8.48 11.89
CA LYS A 13 1.69 9.20 10.90
C LYS A 13 0.24 8.76 10.99
N LYS A 14 0.00 7.44 11.13
CA LYS A 14 -1.32 6.81 11.28
C LYS A 14 -1.23 5.67 12.27
N ILE A 15 -2.35 5.32 12.88
CA ILE A 15 -2.52 4.17 13.77
C ILE A 15 -3.68 3.31 13.29
N ILE A 16 -3.55 2.01 13.43
CA ILE A 16 -4.60 1.05 13.10
C ILE A 16 -5.30 0.65 14.40
N ILE A 17 -6.63 0.74 14.42
CA ILE A 17 -7.46 0.38 15.57
C ILE A 17 -8.41 -0.75 15.14
N GLY A 18 -8.23 -1.95 15.71
CA GLY A 18 -9.05 -3.14 15.48
C GLY A 18 -10.09 -3.34 16.58
N THR A 19 -9.96 -4.37 17.40
CA THR A 19 -10.92 -4.78 18.47
C THR A 19 -11.42 -3.64 19.35
N ALA A 20 -10.60 -2.63 19.61
CA ALA A 20 -10.96 -1.48 20.42
C ALA A 20 -11.79 -0.40 19.69
N ALA A 21 -12.05 -0.57 18.38
CA ALA A 21 -12.78 0.43 17.60
C ALA A 21 -14.20 0.60 18.15
N SER A 22 -14.52 1.82 18.54
CA SER A 22 -15.85 2.23 19.00
C SER A 22 -16.02 3.72 18.74
N GLU A 23 -17.25 4.17 18.52
CA GLU A 23 -17.56 5.59 18.30
C GLU A 23 -17.01 6.46 19.43
N LYS A 24 -17.16 6.00 20.69
CA LYS A 24 -16.63 6.68 21.87
C LYS A 24 -15.11 6.84 21.84
N LEU A 25 -14.37 5.84 21.39
CA LEU A 25 -12.90 5.93 21.30
C LEU A 25 -12.47 6.80 20.12
N LEU A 26 -13.05 6.54 18.94
CA LEU A 26 -12.63 7.17 17.68
C LEU A 26 -12.92 8.68 17.71
N SER A 27 -14.06 9.11 18.26
CA SER A 27 -14.41 10.54 18.38
C SER A 27 -13.45 11.36 19.25
N GLN A 28 -12.63 10.71 20.08
CA GLN A 28 -11.65 11.37 20.95
C GLN A 28 -10.23 11.45 20.34
N LEU A 29 -10.04 10.90 19.15
CA LEU A 29 -8.75 10.83 18.47
C LEU A 29 -8.75 11.65 17.17
N PRO A 30 -7.60 12.12 16.70
CA PRO A 30 -7.52 12.86 15.44
C PRO A 30 -7.88 11.93 14.28
N LYS A 31 -9.01 12.20 13.63
CA LYS A 31 -9.61 11.41 12.56
C LYS A 31 -8.65 11.12 11.41
N ASP A 32 -7.84 12.10 11.01
CA ASP A 32 -6.86 12.04 9.94
C ASP A 32 -5.73 11.04 10.19
N LYS A 33 -5.59 10.56 11.42
CA LYS A 33 -4.55 9.62 11.85
C LYS A 33 -5.05 8.20 12.12
N ILE A 34 -6.33 7.92 11.85
CA ILE A 34 -6.93 6.63 12.22
C ILE A 34 -7.24 5.79 10.97
N LEU A 35 -6.73 4.58 10.92
CA LEU A 35 -7.27 3.50 10.12
C LEU A 35 -8.03 2.53 11.02
N VAL A 36 -9.25 2.19 10.64
CA VAL A 36 -10.04 1.17 11.34
C VAL A 36 -9.77 -0.18 10.69
N ALA A 37 -9.34 -1.18 11.49
CA ALA A 37 -9.20 -2.54 10.99
C ALA A 37 -10.58 -3.20 10.92
N ILE A 38 -10.86 -3.82 9.79
CA ILE A 38 -12.03 -4.65 9.51
C ILE A 38 -11.51 -6.03 9.17
N ASP A 39 -11.41 -6.89 10.17
CA ASP A 39 -11.07 -8.29 9.95
C ASP A 39 -12.35 -9.08 9.69
N SER A 40 -12.49 -9.64 8.49
CA SER A 40 -13.69 -10.37 8.07
C SER A 40 -13.40 -11.86 7.92
N ASN A 41 -14.26 -12.67 8.49
CA ASN A 41 -14.27 -14.12 8.29
C ASN A 41 -15.68 -14.55 7.91
N LYS A 42 -15.84 -15.22 6.76
CA LYS A 42 -17.13 -15.65 6.19
C LYS A 42 -18.17 -14.51 6.17
N GLY A 43 -17.75 -13.32 5.75
CA GLY A 43 -18.63 -12.16 5.61
C GLY A 43 -19.09 -11.51 6.92
N LYS A 44 -18.46 -11.82 8.05
CA LYS A 44 -18.72 -11.20 9.34
C LYS A 44 -17.44 -10.63 9.95
N VAL A 45 -17.55 -9.48 10.58
CA VAL A 45 -16.42 -8.87 11.29
C VAL A 45 -16.05 -9.71 12.51
N VAL A 46 -14.76 -9.99 12.65
CA VAL A 46 -14.19 -10.70 13.79
C VAL A 46 -13.24 -9.80 14.59
N THR A 47 -13.11 -10.07 15.87
CA THR A 47 -12.30 -9.30 16.83
C THR A 47 -11.53 -10.25 17.75
N GLU A 48 -10.78 -9.69 18.71
CA GLU A 48 -10.04 -10.44 19.75
C GLU A 48 -9.12 -11.51 19.15
N GLY A 49 -8.29 -11.10 18.16
CA GLY A 49 -7.39 -12.03 17.46
C GLY A 49 -8.16 -13.05 16.61
N TRP A 50 -9.27 -12.64 16.01
CA TRP A 50 -10.13 -13.41 15.11
C TRP A 50 -10.96 -14.52 15.77
N THR A 51 -11.00 -14.51 17.12
CA THR A 51 -11.69 -15.55 17.90
C THR A 51 -13.17 -15.25 18.14
N LYS A 52 -13.57 -13.97 17.99
CA LYS A 52 -14.92 -13.54 18.33
C LYS A 52 -15.64 -12.92 17.13
N TYR A 53 -16.75 -13.50 16.74
CA TYR A 53 -17.66 -12.96 15.73
C TYR A 53 -18.54 -11.86 16.33
N THR A 54 -18.62 -10.72 15.65
CA THR A 54 -19.46 -9.59 16.10
C THR A 54 -20.90 -9.68 15.61
N GLY A 55 -21.18 -10.53 14.62
CA GLY A 55 -22.47 -10.57 13.92
C GLY A 55 -22.66 -9.44 12.89
N ILE A 56 -21.80 -8.43 12.88
CA ILE A 56 -21.86 -7.25 12.00
C ILE A 56 -21.20 -7.58 10.66
N THR A 57 -21.74 -7.07 9.54
CA THR A 57 -21.09 -7.18 8.24
C THR A 57 -19.98 -6.13 8.07
N PRO A 58 -18.96 -6.37 7.23
CA PRO A 58 -17.97 -5.34 6.90
C PRO A 58 -18.60 -4.04 6.38
N GLU A 59 -19.66 -4.14 5.58
CA GLU A 59 -20.39 -3.01 5.02
C GLU A 59 -21.04 -2.14 6.11
N ASP A 60 -21.69 -2.77 7.08
CA ASP A 60 -22.29 -2.03 8.20
C ASP A 60 -21.24 -1.45 9.15
N TYR A 61 -20.09 -2.11 9.26
CA TYR A 61 -18.95 -1.61 10.01
C TYR A 61 -18.38 -0.33 9.36
N VAL A 62 -18.26 -0.30 8.03
CA VAL A 62 -17.86 0.90 7.30
C VAL A 62 -18.86 2.02 7.52
N LYS A 63 -20.16 1.80 7.31
CA LYS A 63 -21.21 2.81 7.52
C LYS A 63 -21.15 3.42 8.92
N ARG A 64 -20.86 2.59 9.93
CA ARG A 64 -20.77 3.03 11.32
C ARG A 64 -19.60 3.95 11.59
N PHE A 65 -18.44 3.72 10.99
CA PHE A 65 -17.20 4.42 11.33
C PHE A 65 -16.70 5.39 10.28
N ASP A 66 -17.37 5.50 9.13
CA ASP A 66 -16.85 6.29 8.00
C ASP A 66 -16.59 7.75 8.38
N ASP A 67 -17.43 8.36 9.22
CA ASP A 67 -17.22 9.74 9.69
C ASP A 67 -16.14 9.89 10.77
N LEU A 68 -15.65 8.81 11.35
CA LEU A 68 -14.77 8.79 12.52
C LEU A 68 -13.32 8.37 12.22
N CYS A 69 -12.99 8.03 10.97
CA CYS A 69 -11.66 7.57 10.59
C CYS A 69 -11.14 8.19 9.29
N HIS A 70 -9.85 8.05 9.03
CA HIS A 70 -9.21 8.42 7.79
C HIS A 70 -9.42 7.34 6.71
N GLY A 71 -9.49 6.08 7.11
CA GLY A 71 -9.61 4.96 6.20
C GLY A 71 -9.68 3.62 6.91
N TYR A 72 -9.46 2.56 6.16
CA TYR A 72 -9.64 1.19 6.62
C TYR A 72 -8.48 0.29 6.22
N LEU A 73 -8.15 -0.66 7.09
CA LEU A 73 -7.43 -1.88 6.74
C LEU A 73 -8.45 -3.03 6.72
N TYR A 74 -8.73 -3.57 5.53
CA TYR A 74 -9.71 -4.65 5.37
C TYR A 74 -8.99 -5.97 5.12
N THR A 75 -9.09 -6.90 6.06
CA THR A 75 -8.45 -8.23 6.02
C THR A 75 -9.49 -9.31 5.75
N ILE A 76 -9.25 -10.12 4.72
CA ILE A 76 -9.99 -11.36 4.47
C ILE A 76 -9.29 -12.49 5.24
N VAL A 77 -9.77 -12.75 6.46
CA VAL A 77 -9.09 -13.62 7.45
C VAL A 77 -8.96 -15.06 6.95
N GLU A 78 -10.00 -15.61 6.33
CA GLU A 78 -9.98 -16.96 5.79
C GLU A 78 -9.02 -17.17 4.60
N LYS A 79 -8.48 -16.07 4.06
CA LYS A 79 -7.46 -16.11 3.01
C LYS A 79 -6.05 -15.83 3.54
N GLU A 80 -5.94 -15.37 4.81
CA GLU A 80 -4.65 -14.97 5.39
C GLU A 80 -3.68 -16.14 5.42
N GLY A 81 -2.48 -15.92 4.89
CA GLY A 81 -1.42 -16.93 4.81
C GLY A 81 -1.61 -18.06 3.79
N MET A 82 -2.77 -18.15 3.13
CA MET A 82 -3.13 -19.29 2.27
C MET A 82 -2.55 -19.22 0.85
N MET A 83 -2.06 -18.06 0.40
CA MET A 83 -1.48 -17.87 -0.96
C MET A 83 -2.44 -18.29 -2.11
N GLY A 84 -3.73 -18.33 -1.85
CA GLY A 84 -4.76 -18.78 -2.79
C GLY A 84 -5.54 -17.65 -3.46
N GLY A 85 -5.01 -16.43 -3.42
CA GLY A 85 -5.70 -15.24 -3.91
C GLY A 85 -6.66 -14.62 -2.88
N THR A 86 -6.89 -13.31 -2.99
CA THR A 86 -7.80 -12.55 -2.13
C THR A 86 -9.23 -12.56 -2.68
N ASP A 87 -10.20 -12.08 -1.90
CA ASP A 87 -11.58 -11.89 -2.35
C ASP A 87 -11.76 -10.46 -2.91
N LEU A 88 -11.41 -10.28 -4.18
CA LEU A 88 -11.52 -9.00 -4.88
C LEU A 88 -12.94 -8.44 -4.88
N GLU A 89 -13.97 -9.31 -4.97
CA GLU A 89 -15.35 -8.87 -5.00
C GLU A 89 -15.80 -8.31 -3.64
N ALA A 90 -15.42 -8.97 -2.54
CA ALA A 90 -15.70 -8.45 -1.20
C ALA A 90 -14.98 -7.11 -0.97
N ILE A 91 -13.73 -7.00 -1.40
CA ILE A 91 -12.94 -5.76 -1.26
C ILE A 91 -13.55 -4.62 -2.10
N LYS A 92 -13.94 -4.89 -3.35
CA LYS A 92 -14.61 -3.90 -4.22
C LYS A 92 -15.96 -3.44 -3.68
N LYS A 93 -16.71 -4.31 -2.98
CA LYS A 93 -17.94 -3.89 -2.28
C LYS A 93 -17.64 -2.83 -1.22
N ILE A 94 -16.59 -3.03 -0.42
CA ILE A 94 -16.16 -2.03 0.56
C ILE A 94 -15.73 -0.73 -0.13
N ARG A 95 -14.95 -0.81 -1.23
CA ARG A 95 -14.53 0.37 -2.00
C ARG A 95 -15.71 1.24 -2.48
N LYS A 96 -16.82 0.62 -2.85
CA LYS A 96 -18.02 1.35 -3.31
C LYS A 96 -18.70 2.16 -2.19
N LEU A 97 -18.53 1.75 -0.93
CA LEU A 97 -19.17 2.38 0.22
C LEU A 97 -18.38 3.57 0.79
N THR A 98 -17.09 3.66 0.51
CA THR A 98 -16.25 4.74 1.05
C THR A 98 -15.30 5.29 -0.02
N LYS A 99 -14.99 6.59 0.08
CA LYS A 99 -13.96 7.27 -0.75
C LYS A 99 -12.62 7.40 -0.02
N LYS A 100 -12.56 6.92 1.23
CA LYS A 100 -11.40 7.05 2.08
C LYS A 100 -10.29 6.06 1.69
N GLU A 101 -9.13 6.20 2.33
CA GLU A 101 -8.05 5.23 2.17
C GLU A 101 -8.56 3.82 2.49
N LEU A 102 -8.27 2.89 1.61
CA LEU A 102 -8.60 1.47 1.81
C LEU A 102 -7.35 0.66 1.51
N VAL A 103 -6.92 -0.10 2.51
CA VAL A 103 -5.84 -1.08 2.40
C VAL A 103 -6.45 -2.47 2.47
N ALA A 104 -6.19 -3.31 1.48
CA ALA A 104 -6.63 -4.70 1.45
C ALA A 104 -5.53 -5.63 1.94
N ALA A 105 -5.91 -6.63 2.73
CA ALA A 105 -5.04 -7.69 3.23
C ALA A 105 -5.74 -9.06 3.19
N GLY A 106 -4.95 -10.12 3.26
CA GLY A 106 -5.43 -11.50 3.28
C GLY A 106 -5.43 -12.16 1.91
N GLY A 107 -4.48 -13.09 1.70
CA GLY A 107 -4.42 -13.96 0.54
C GLY A 107 -3.82 -13.39 -0.74
N ILE A 108 -3.52 -12.11 -0.83
CA ILE A 108 -2.92 -11.49 -2.02
C ILE A 108 -1.64 -12.26 -2.39
N SER A 109 -1.60 -12.81 -3.61
CA SER A 109 -0.57 -13.77 -4.02
C SER A 109 0.02 -13.50 -5.41
N SER A 110 -0.53 -12.57 -6.18
CA SER A 110 -0.12 -12.30 -7.56
C SER A 110 -0.02 -10.81 -7.90
N ILE A 111 0.77 -10.51 -8.94
CA ILE A 111 0.89 -9.16 -9.50
C ILE A 111 -0.45 -8.68 -10.09
N ASP A 112 -1.25 -9.58 -10.67
CA ASP A 112 -2.51 -9.19 -11.28
C ASP A 112 -3.53 -8.75 -10.24
N GLU A 113 -3.56 -9.37 -9.06
CA GLU A 113 -4.38 -8.91 -7.94
C GLU A 113 -3.94 -7.53 -7.45
N ILE A 114 -2.62 -7.27 -7.36
CA ILE A 114 -2.08 -5.96 -6.97
C ILE A 114 -2.51 -4.89 -7.97
N LYS A 115 -2.38 -5.15 -9.28
CA LYS A 115 -2.85 -4.24 -10.34
C LYS A 115 -4.35 -3.97 -10.27
N GLU A 116 -5.13 -5.01 -10.02
CA GLU A 116 -6.59 -4.87 -9.94
C GLU A 116 -7.02 -4.05 -8.72
N LEU A 117 -6.34 -4.20 -7.58
CA LEU A 117 -6.56 -3.38 -6.41
C LEU A 117 -6.18 -1.91 -6.69
N GLU A 118 -5.00 -1.67 -7.28
CA GLU A 118 -4.53 -0.32 -7.62
C GLU A 118 -5.47 0.41 -8.59
N LYS A 119 -5.96 -0.25 -9.63
CA LYS A 119 -6.97 0.31 -10.55
C LYS A 119 -8.23 0.81 -9.83
N ASN A 120 -8.53 0.25 -8.67
CA ASN A 120 -9.67 0.62 -7.83
C ASN A 120 -9.28 1.59 -6.70
N ASN A 121 -8.07 2.17 -6.71
CA ASN A 121 -7.52 3.00 -5.63
C ASN A 121 -7.55 2.27 -4.27
N ILE A 122 -7.10 1.04 -4.24
CA ILE A 122 -6.99 0.19 -3.05
C ILE A 122 -5.54 -0.21 -2.89
N SER A 123 -4.93 0.15 -1.77
CA SER A 123 -3.57 -0.27 -1.44
C SER A 123 -3.52 -1.73 -1.02
N SER A 124 -2.41 -2.41 -1.30
CA SER A 124 -2.21 -3.82 -0.96
C SER A 124 -1.26 -3.97 0.22
N GLN A 125 -1.68 -4.68 1.26
CA GLN A 125 -0.78 -5.16 2.30
C GLN A 125 -0.32 -6.58 1.93
N LEU A 126 0.95 -6.71 1.59
CA LEU A 126 1.55 -7.96 1.17
C LEU A 126 2.21 -8.68 2.35
N GLY A 127 1.96 -9.96 2.48
CA GLY A 127 2.52 -10.83 3.52
C GLY A 127 3.28 -12.00 2.92
N MET A 128 2.73 -13.20 3.00
CA MET A 128 3.36 -14.46 2.59
C MET A 128 3.91 -14.45 1.17
N CYS A 129 3.28 -13.76 0.23
CA CYS A 129 3.75 -13.70 -1.16
C CYS A 129 5.16 -13.08 -1.29
N ILE A 130 5.53 -12.16 -0.40
CA ILE A 130 6.89 -11.60 -0.35
C ILE A 130 7.84 -12.57 0.33
N TYR A 131 7.46 -13.17 1.47
CA TYR A 131 8.32 -14.10 2.21
C TYR A 131 8.61 -15.40 1.44
N THR A 132 7.68 -15.83 0.59
CA THR A 132 7.85 -17.01 -0.27
C THR A 132 8.48 -16.68 -1.63
N ASN A 133 8.77 -15.42 -1.91
CA ASN A 133 9.21 -14.92 -3.23
C ASN A 133 8.23 -15.20 -4.38
N ALA A 134 6.97 -15.47 -4.11
CA ALA A 134 5.92 -15.57 -5.13
C ALA A 134 5.69 -14.23 -5.85
N VAL A 135 5.84 -13.14 -5.10
CA VAL A 135 5.87 -11.78 -5.62
C VAL A 135 7.15 -11.09 -5.14
N LYS A 136 7.95 -10.57 -6.05
CA LYS A 136 9.09 -9.72 -5.72
C LYS A 136 8.61 -8.29 -5.49
N LEU A 137 9.20 -7.61 -4.52
CA LEU A 137 8.78 -6.25 -4.15
C LEU A 137 8.95 -5.26 -5.29
N GLU A 138 10.03 -5.38 -6.04
CA GLU A 138 10.30 -4.56 -7.23
C GLU A 138 9.28 -4.78 -8.35
N ASP A 139 8.80 -6.03 -8.55
CA ASP A 139 7.73 -6.33 -9.51
C ASP A 139 6.39 -5.73 -9.04
N ALA A 140 6.08 -5.85 -7.75
CA ALA A 140 4.89 -5.25 -7.16
C ALA A 140 4.91 -3.71 -7.30
N PHE A 141 6.07 -3.07 -7.06
CA PHE A 141 6.24 -1.63 -7.25
C PHE A 141 6.04 -1.23 -8.72
N CYS A 142 6.68 -1.95 -9.67
CA CYS A 142 6.51 -1.68 -11.09
C CYS A 142 5.08 -1.89 -11.57
N ALA A 143 4.33 -2.79 -10.95
CA ALA A 143 2.93 -3.04 -11.29
C ALA A 143 2.00 -1.84 -11.03
N MET A 144 2.39 -0.92 -10.15
CA MET A 144 1.65 0.30 -9.83
C MET A 144 2.00 1.48 -10.77
N LEU A 145 2.96 1.30 -11.68
CA LEU A 145 3.41 2.33 -12.61
C LEU A 145 2.83 2.09 -14.01
N ASP A 146 2.23 3.13 -14.59
CA ASP A 146 1.67 3.08 -15.94
C ASP A 146 2.74 3.40 -16.98
N PHE A 147 3.48 2.36 -17.41
CA PHE A 147 4.48 2.50 -18.46
C PHE A 147 3.87 2.63 -19.86
N GLU A 148 2.66 2.14 -20.09
CA GLU A 148 2.03 2.12 -21.43
C GLU A 148 1.65 3.52 -21.89
N LYS A 149 1.32 4.40 -20.98
CA LYS A 149 0.80 5.74 -21.25
C LYS A 149 1.73 6.64 -22.07
N GLN A 150 3.05 6.46 -21.99
CA GLN A 150 4.06 7.30 -22.65
C GLN A 150 5.16 6.47 -23.34
N ASN A 151 4.77 5.57 -24.26
CA ASN A 151 5.70 4.76 -25.02
C ASN A 151 6.70 3.97 -24.14
N ASN A 152 6.19 3.32 -23.11
CA ASN A 152 6.95 2.55 -22.13
C ASN A 152 7.95 3.36 -21.29
N LEU A 153 7.79 4.67 -21.21
CA LEU A 153 8.62 5.56 -20.40
C LEU A 153 7.77 6.32 -19.36
N ILE A 154 8.33 6.50 -18.20
CA ILE A 154 7.78 7.39 -17.16
C ILE A 154 8.76 8.53 -16.88
N PRO A 155 8.30 9.78 -16.71
CA PRO A 155 9.14 10.87 -16.23
C PRO A 155 9.51 10.60 -14.77
N THR A 156 10.80 10.66 -14.48
CA THR A 156 11.35 10.39 -13.15
C THR A 156 11.96 11.66 -12.58
N ILE A 157 11.29 12.26 -11.59
CA ILE A 157 11.80 13.43 -10.87
C ILE A 157 12.68 12.95 -9.73
N VAL A 158 13.94 13.37 -9.73
CA VAL A 158 14.91 13.04 -8.69
C VAL A 158 14.95 14.15 -7.66
N GLN A 159 14.79 13.79 -6.40
CA GLN A 159 14.75 14.72 -5.28
C GLN A 159 15.72 14.28 -4.19
N ASP A 160 16.45 15.23 -3.62
CA ASP A 160 17.27 14.97 -2.44
C ASP A 160 16.40 14.56 -1.25
N ALA A 161 16.77 13.47 -0.59
CA ALA A 161 15.95 12.87 0.47
C ALA A 161 15.80 13.77 1.71
N LYS A 162 16.82 14.62 2.01
CA LYS A 162 16.85 15.48 3.18
C LYS A 162 16.29 16.88 2.89
N SER A 163 16.86 17.55 1.91
CA SER A 163 16.50 18.95 1.57
C SER A 163 15.21 19.06 0.77
N LYS A 164 14.77 17.97 0.15
CA LYS A 164 13.62 17.93 -0.78
C LYS A 164 13.84 18.77 -2.05
N GLN A 165 15.07 19.21 -2.30
CA GLN A 165 15.40 19.91 -3.53
C GLN A 165 15.32 18.96 -4.72
N VAL A 166 14.65 19.40 -5.80
CA VAL A 166 14.64 18.69 -7.08
C VAL A 166 16.02 18.80 -7.73
N LEU A 167 16.64 17.66 -8.00
CA LEU A 167 17.99 17.58 -8.55
C LEU A 167 17.99 17.50 -10.06
N MET A 168 17.09 16.71 -10.63
CA MET A 168 16.97 16.51 -12.07
C MET A 168 15.65 15.85 -12.47
N LEU A 169 15.36 15.89 -13.77
CA LEU A 169 14.34 15.08 -14.44
C LEU A 169 15.03 14.12 -15.40
N ALA A 170 14.66 12.86 -15.34
CA ALA A 170 15.06 11.82 -16.29
C ALA A 170 13.84 11.03 -16.77
N TYR A 171 14.07 9.99 -17.58
CA TYR A 171 13.06 9.04 -17.98
C TYR A 171 13.47 7.64 -17.57
N SER A 172 12.52 6.83 -17.19
CA SER A 172 12.75 5.43 -16.81
C SER A 172 11.78 4.53 -17.55
N ASN A 173 12.27 3.44 -18.12
CA ASN A 173 11.46 2.30 -18.51
C ASN A 173 11.38 1.31 -17.34
N LYS A 174 10.64 0.23 -17.50
CA LYS A 174 10.49 -0.80 -16.45
C LYS A 174 11.85 -1.34 -16.01
N ASP A 175 12.75 -1.62 -16.93
CA ASP A 175 14.08 -2.18 -16.63
C ASP A 175 14.95 -1.22 -15.83
N ALA A 176 14.86 0.09 -16.12
CA ALA A 176 15.56 1.12 -15.35
C ALA A 176 15.06 1.17 -13.88
N VAL A 177 13.74 1.09 -13.68
CA VAL A 177 13.15 1.07 -12.34
C VAL A 177 13.53 -0.20 -11.60
N MET A 178 13.40 -1.37 -12.24
CA MET A 178 13.79 -2.66 -11.66
C MET A 178 15.26 -2.67 -11.23
N LYS A 179 16.14 -2.17 -12.10
CA LYS A 179 17.58 -2.08 -11.80
C LYS A 179 17.86 -1.14 -10.64
N THR A 180 17.19 0.02 -10.60
CA THR A 180 17.32 0.96 -9.48
C THR A 180 16.92 0.32 -8.16
N LEU A 181 15.77 -0.36 -8.10
CA LEU A 181 15.27 -1.02 -6.90
C LEU A 181 16.19 -2.17 -6.44
N LYS A 182 16.75 -2.92 -7.39
CA LYS A 182 17.63 -4.05 -7.09
C LYS A 182 19.02 -3.62 -6.61
N ASP A 183 19.61 -2.62 -7.28
CA ASP A 183 21.01 -2.26 -7.07
C ASP A 183 21.17 -1.10 -6.06
N GLY A 184 20.07 -0.41 -5.72
CA GLY A 184 20.08 0.77 -4.85
C GLY A 184 20.70 2.01 -5.51
N LEU A 185 21.05 1.94 -6.80
CA LEU A 185 21.66 3.03 -7.55
C LEU A 185 20.71 3.53 -8.64
N ALA A 186 20.50 4.85 -8.69
CA ALA A 186 19.58 5.45 -9.63
C ALA A 186 19.99 5.16 -11.10
N THR A 187 19.16 4.36 -11.76
CA THR A 187 19.29 3.98 -13.15
C THR A 187 18.13 4.53 -13.96
N TYR A 188 18.41 5.08 -15.11
CA TYR A 188 17.46 5.73 -16.02
C TYR A 188 17.55 5.16 -17.43
N PHE A 189 16.64 5.59 -18.31
CA PHE A 189 16.65 5.27 -19.72
C PHE A 189 17.01 6.50 -20.55
N SER A 190 18.07 6.40 -21.34
CA SER A 190 18.49 7.44 -22.28
C SER A 190 17.71 7.31 -23.58
N ARG A 191 16.81 8.27 -23.88
CA ARG A 191 16.02 8.30 -25.11
C ARG A 191 16.89 8.47 -26.37
N SER A 192 17.94 9.26 -26.29
CA SER A 192 18.82 9.55 -27.42
C SER A 192 19.77 8.39 -27.77
N ARG A 193 20.20 7.63 -26.75
CA ARG A 193 21.11 6.48 -26.93
C ARG A 193 20.37 5.14 -26.96
N ASN A 194 19.09 5.14 -26.59
CA ASN A 194 18.24 3.95 -26.47
C ASN A 194 18.84 2.87 -25.54
N GLU A 195 19.38 3.29 -24.39
CA GLU A 195 20.04 2.40 -23.44
C GLU A 195 19.79 2.80 -21.98
N LEU A 196 20.00 1.85 -21.08
CA LEU A 196 20.04 2.13 -19.64
C LEU A 196 21.35 2.85 -19.27
N TRP A 197 21.27 3.79 -18.35
CA TRP A 197 22.43 4.42 -17.75
C TRP A 197 22.25 4.63 -16.24
N THR A 198 23.22 4.19 -15.48
CA THR A 198 23.25 4.42 -14.02
C THR A 198 24.00 5.71 -13.73
N LYS A 199 23.39 6.60 -12.96
CA LYS A 199 23.96 7.90 -12.64
C LYS A 199 25.25 7.73 -11.86
N GLY A 200 26.32 8.39 -12.34
CA GLY A 200 27.60 8.45 -11.66
C GLY A 200 28.58 7.34 -11.98
N LEU A 201 28.23 6.30 -12.76
CA LEU A 201 29.17 5.24 -13.08
C LEU A 201 30.46 5.75 -13.75
N THR A 202 30.37 6.80 -14.58
CA THR A 202 31.54 7.39 -15.27
C THR A 202 32.12 8.58 -14.50
N SER A 203 31.30 9.39 -13.86
CA SER A 203 31.71 10.65 -13.21
C SER A 203 32.01 10.50 -11.72
N GLY A 204 31.71 9.37 -11.10
CA GLY A 204 31.81 9.14 -9.66
C GLY A 204 30.68 9.77 -8.83
N ASN A 205 29.80 10.58 -9.45
CA ASN A 205 28.67 11.25 -8.74
C ASN A 205 27.45 10.36 -8.75
N ASN A 206 27.45 9.32 -7.93
CA ASN A 206 26.34 8.38 -7.79
C ASN A 206 25.13 9.01 -7.10
N GLN A 207 23.95 8.48 -7.42
CA GLN A 207 22.71 8.77 -6.72
C GLN A 207 22.19 7.45 -6.12
N GLU A 208 22.13 7.39 -4.80
CA GLU A 208 21.63 6.24 -4.06
C GLU A 208 20.12 6.38 -3.81
N LEU A 209 19.40 5.27 -3.91
CA LEU A 209 18.00 5.18 -3.53
C LEU A 209 17.91 5.12 -1.99
N VAL A 210 17.03 5.95 -1.38
CA VAL A 210 16.83 6.04 0.07
C VAL A 210 15.40 5.68 0.46
#